data_8ed2369c6a7a1b76ca7e9356482faaa2
#
_entry.id   8ed2369c6a7a1b76ca7e9356482faaa2
#
_cell.length_a   1.000
_cell.length_b   1.000
_cell.length_c   1.000
_cell.angle_alpha   90.00
_cell.angle_beta   90.00
_cell.angle_gamma   90.00
#
_symmetry.space_group_name_H-M   'P 1'
#
loop_
_entity.id
_entity.type
_entity.pdbx_description
1 polymer ?
#
loop_
_entity_poly.entity_id
_entity_poly.type
_entity_poly.pdbx_seq_one_letter_code
_entity_poly.pdbx_strand_id
1 'polypeptide(L)'
;MFKIVLVALFLVLNLYSNEVYILPKQGEQIKDKISESITNAKSEILVAMYNFSYKKFAKDLVDASKNGVKITVFLDAKKVKEDSEVFEYLKKNNIKVVLVKDKMHLKVALIDSKVAIFGSTNWTKESFEENYELVYLREKKKTIETLTTFIKSL
;
A
#
# COMPACT_ATOMS: atom_id res chain seq x y z
N MET A 1 -24.48 26.11 47.11
CA MET A 1 -24.54 24.91 46.21
C MET A 1 -23.52 25.05 45.10
N PHE A 2 -22.36 24.46 45.25
CA PHE A 2 -21.34 24.43 44.16
C PHE A 2 -21.67 23.27 43.20
N LYS A 3 -21.96 23.59 41.93
CA LYS A 3 -22.10 22.59 40.88
C LYS A 3 -20.69 22.18 40.42
N ILE A 4 -20.31 20.97 40.77
CA ILE A 4 -19.10 20.34 40.23
C ILE A 4 -19.40 19.98 38.79
N VAL A 5 -18.79 20.68 37.82
CA VAL A 5 -18.79 20.31 36.40
C VAL A 5 -17.70 19.28 36.20
N LEU A 6 -18.09 18.02 36.05
CA LEU A 6 -17.18 16.93 35.72
C LEU A 6 -16.83 17.04 34.23
N VAL A 7 -15.65 17.60 33.90
CA VAL A 7 -15.11 17.57 32.55
C VAL A 7 -14.51 16.22 32.32
N ALA A 8 -15.23 15.34 31.61
CA ALA A 8 -14.70 14.08 31.13
C ALA A 8 -13.68 14.35 30.03
N LEU A 9 -12.39 14.27 30.36
CA LEU A 9 -11.29 14.33 29.42
C LEU A 9 -11.28 13.01 28.64
N PHE A 10 -11.89 12.96 27.45
CA PHE A 10 -11.73 11.83 26.52
C PHE A 10 -10.30 11.85 26.00
N LEU A 11 -9.43 11.06 26.62
CA LEU A 11 -8.12 10.70 26.03
C LEU A 11 -8.41 9.82 24.81
N VAL A 12 -8.39 10.41 23.63
CA VAL A 12 -8.33 9.65 22.37
C VAL A 12 -6.94 9.04 22.29
N LEU A 13 -6.78 7.84 22.83
CA LEU A 13 -5.63 7.02 22.58
C LEU A 13 -5.66 6.69 21.08
N ASN A 14 -4.82 7.38 20.31
CA ASN A 14 -4.49 6.95 18.96
C ASN A 14 -3.75 5.60 19.08
N LEU A 15 -4.50 4.52 19.11
CA LEU A 15 -3.96 3.17 18.99
C LEU A 15 -3.50 3.01 17.54
N TYR A 16 -2.22 3.29 17.32
CA TYR A 16 -1.59 2.98 16.02
C TYR A 16 -1.72 1.48 15.78
N SER A 17 -2.39 1.10 14.71
CA SER A 17 -2.47 -0.30 14.32
C SER A 17 -1.07 -0.78 13.87
N ASN A 18 -0.63 -1.87 14.47
CA ASN A 18 0.57 -2.60 14.05
C ASN A 18 0.14 -4.05 13.85
N GLU A 19 -0.10 -4.42 12.60
CA GLU A 19 -0.60 -5.73 12.25
C GLU A 19 0.45 -6.47 11.42
N VAL A 20 0.61 -7.76 11.70
CA VAL A 20 1.44 -8.68 10.92
C VAL A 20 0.54 -9.77 10.37
N TYR A 21 0.64 -10.02 9.08
CA TYR A 21 -0.07 -11.10 8.41
C TYR A 21 0.92 -12.14 7.91
N ILE A 22 0.66 -13.40 8.19
CA ILE A 22 1.48 -14.54 7.78
C ILE A 22 0.75 -15.29 6.65
N LEU A 23 1.41 -15.42 5.51
CA LEU A 23 0.86 -16.05 4.32
C LEU A 23 1.36 -17.51 4.19
N PRO A 24 0.61 -18.37 3.52
CA PRO A 24 -0.65 -18.10 2.82
C PRO A 24 -1.88 -18.11 3.75
N LYS A 25 -1.73 -18.46 5.03
CA LYS A 25 -2.84 -18.65 5.98
C LYS A 25 -3.79 -17.44 6.09
N GLN A 26 -3.24 -16.22 6.01
CA GLN A 26 -3.99 -14.96 6.11
C GLN A 26 -4.06 -14.22 4.78
N GLY A 27 -3.85 -14.92 3.66
CA GLY A 27 -3.79 -14.32 2.33
C GLY A 27 -5.05 -13.55 1.93
N GLU A 28 -6.24 -14.14 2.12
CA GLU A 28 -7.51 -13.46 1.84
C GLU A 28 -7.69 -12.22 2.73
N GLN A 29 -7.45 -12.37 4.03
CA GLN A 29 -7.61 -11.29 4.99
C GLN A 29 -6.74 -10.06 4.63
N ILE A 30 -5.47 -10.27 4.28
CA ILE A 30 -4.59 -9.16 3.90
C ILE A 30 -4.93 -8.59 2.52
N LYS A 31 -5.38 -9.41 1.55
CA LYS A 31 -5.86 -8.92 0.25
C LYS A 31 -7.03 -7.96 0.43
N ASP A 32 -8.00 -8.31 1.27
CA ASP A 32 -9.14 -7.45 1.57
C ASP A 32 -8.69 -6.15 2.27
N LYS A 33 -7.77 -6.24 3.22
CA LYS A 33 -7.23 -5.08 3.93
C LYS A 33 -6.47 -4.11 3.02
N ILE A 34 -5.67 -4.62 2.08
CA ILE A 34 -4.98 -3.81 1.06
C ILE A 34 -6.01 -3.12 0.16
N SER A 35 -6.98 -3.87 -0.36
CA SER A 35 -8.04 -3.36 -1.21
C SER A 35 -8.85 -2.27 -0.50
N GLU A 36 -9.28 -2.50 0.74
CA GLU A 36 -9.96 -1.51 1.59
C GLU A 36 -9.12 -0.25 1.78
N SER A 37 -7.83 -0.40 2.07
CA SER A 37 -6.93 0.73 2.26
C SER A 37 -6.78 1.57 1.00
N ILE A 38 -6.70 0.95 -0.18
CA ILE A 38 -6.63 1.63 -1.48
C ILE A 38 -7.96 2.36 -1.77
N THR A 39 -9.10 1.69 -1.62
CA THR A 39 -10.41 2.25 -1.97
C THR A 39 -10.86 3.37 -1.03
N ASN A 40 -10.40 3.36 0.22
CA ASN A 40 -10.68 4.39 1.21
C ASN A 40 -9.70 5.57 1.18
N ALA A 41 -8.64 5.52 0.38
CA ALA A 41 -7.65 6.60 0.26
C ALA A 41 -8.31 7.93 -0.15
N LYS A 42 -7.74 9.05 0.35
CA LYS A 42 -8.31 10.39 0.14
C LYS A 42 -7.37 11.36 -0.57
N SER A 43 -6.07 11.10 -0.56
CA SER A 43 -5.09 12.08 -1.04
C SER A 43 -4.00 11.49 -1.94
N GLU A 44 -3.19 10.59 -1.46
CA GLU A 44 -2.04 10.07 -2.20
C GLU A 44 -1.79 8.59 -1.91
N ILE A 45 -1.47 7.83 -2.96
CA ILE A 45 -0.95 6.47 -2.85
C ILE A 45 0.39 6.39 -3.57
N LEU A 46 1.42 5.89 -2.88
CA LEU A 46 2.70 5.52 -3.46
C LEU A 46 2.88 4.01 -3.37
N VAL A 47 3.14 3.35 -4.48
CA VAL A 47 3.42 1.92 -4.53
C VAL A 47 4.81 1.71 -5.10
N ALA A 48 5.67 0.96 -4.41
CA ALA A 48 6.94 0.46 -4.95
C ALA A 48 6.90 -1.07 -4.89
N MET A 49 6.72 -1.72 -6.03
CA MET A 49 6.43 -3.14 -6.11
C MET A 49 7.32 -3.83 -7.14
N TYR A 50 8.11 -4.80 -6.68
CA TYR A 50 9.00 -5.56 -7.56
C TYR A 50 8.24 -6.35 -8.61
N ASN A 51 7.26 -7.17 -8.19
CA ASN A 51 6.41 -7.94 -9.09
C ASN A 51 4.93 -7.63 -8.80
N PHE A 52 4.24 -7.06 -9.79
CA PHE A 52 2.85 -6.64 -9.67
C PHE A 52 2.02 -7.20 -10.83
N SER A 53 1.35 -8.31 -10.60
CA SER A 53 0.43 -8.94 -11.56
C SER A 53 -1.00 -9.13 -11.02
N TYR A 54 -1.27 -8.76 -9.74
CA TYR A 54 -2.59 -8.92 -9.13
C TYR A 54 -3.56 -7.85 -9.62
N LYS A 55 -4.37 -8.23 -10.62
CA LYS A 55 -5.27 -7.32 -11.38
C LYS A 55 -6.28 -6.56 -10.51
N LYS A 56 -6.77 -7.16 -9.42
CA LYS A 56 -7.71 -6.49 -8.53
C LYS A 56 -7.11 -5.22 -7.91
N PHE A 57 -5.89 -5.25 -7.43
CA PHE A 57 -5.25 -4.05 -6.87
C PHE A 57 -4.97 -2.98 -7.94
N ALA A 58 -4.61 -3.40 -9.15
CA ALA A 58 -4.47 -2.45 -10.27
C ALA A 58 -5.80 -1.74 -10.57
N LYS A 59 -6.92 -2.47 -10.55
CA LYS A 59 -8.25 -1.90 -10.70
C LYS A 59 -8.61 -0.97 -9.55
N ASP A 60 -8.38 -1.38 -8.30
CA ASP A 60 -8.65 -0.57 -7.11
C ASP A 60 -7.87 0.77 -7.16
N LEU A 61 -6.59 0.75 -7.60
CA LEU A 61 -5.78 1.95 -7.81
C LEU A 61 -6.38 2.87 -8.88
N VAL A 62 -6.80 2.31 -10.02
CA VAL A 62 -7.44 3.10 -11.08
C VAL A 62 -8.73 3.73 -10.59
N ASP A 63 -9.56 3.00 -9.86
CA ASP A 63 -10.82 3.52 -9.33
C ASP A 63 -10.58 4.61 -8.25
N ALA A 64 -9.58 4.45 -7.39
CA ALA A 64 -9.16 5.49 -6.45
C ALA A 64 -8.68 6.76 -7.19
N SER A 65 -7.91 6.60 -8.28
CA SER A 65 -7.47 7.74 -9.10
C SER A 65 -8.62 8.51 -9.73
N LYS A 66 -9.64 7.82 -10.24
CA LYS A 66 -10.87 8.44 -10.77
C LYS A 66 -11.62 9.25 -9.70
N ASN A 67 -11.46 8.87 -8.43
CA ASN A 67 -12.02 9.58 -7.28
C ASN A 67 -11.09 10.71 -6.76
N GLY A 68 -10.06 11.09 -7.53
CA GLY A 68 -9.19 12.23 -7.21
C GLY A 68 -7.96 11.91 -6.38
N VAL A 69 -7.70 10.63 -6.07
CA VAL A 69 -6.48 10.23 -5.34
C VAL A 69 -5.28 10.29 -6.27
N LYS A 70 -4.21 10.97 -5.84
CA LYS A 70 -2.95 11.01 -6.58
C LYS A 70 -2.18 9.70 -6.43
N ILE A 71 -1.90 9.02 -7.54
CA ILE A 71 -1.25 7.71 -7.51
C ILE A 71 0.07 7.73 -8.28
N THR A 72 1.12 7.20 -7.67
CA THR A 72 2.39 6.93 -8.33
C THR A 72 2.81 5.49 -8.02
N VAL A 73 3.10 4.73 -9.07
CA VAL A 73 3.53 3.33 -8.98
C VAL A 73 4.96 3.22 -9.52
N PHE A 74 5.87 2.71 -8.71
CA PHE A 74 7.25 2.40 -9.07
C PHE A 74 7.36 0.90 -9.32
N LEU A 75 7.81 0.50 -10.49
CA LEU A 75 7.96 -0.89 -10.90
C LEU A 75 9.40 -1.20 -11.34
N ASP A 76 9.85 -2.42 -11.08
CA ASP A 76 11.12 -2.89 -11.60
C ASP A 76 11.04 -3.05 -13.12
N ALA A 77 11.94 -2.37 -13.84
CA ALA A 77 11.91 -2.34 -15.31
C ALA A 77 12.13 -3.71 -15.96
N LYS A 78 12.86 -4.61 -15.30
CA LYS A 78 13.08 -5.98 -15.83
C LYS A 78 11.82 -6.82 -15.66
N LYS A 79 11.15 -6.71 -14.51
CA LYS A 79 9.90 -7.44 -14.25
C LYS A 79 8.78 -7.00 -15.19
N VAL A 80 8.68 -5.71 -15.50
CA VAL A 80 7.72 -5.23 -16.49
C VAL A 80 7.97 -5.80 -17.88
N LYS A 81 9.25 -6.05 -18.26
CA LYS A 81 9.56 -6.71 -19.54
C LYS A 81 9.15 -8.20 -19.57
N GLU A 82 9.13 -8.86 -18.42
CA GLU A 82 8.69 -10.25 -18.28
C GLU A 82 7.16 -10.36 -18.30
N ASP A 83 6.46 -9.44 -17.64
CA ASP A 83 5.00 -9.34 -17.60
C ASP A 83 4.58 -7.86 -17.55
N SER A 84 4.02 -7.35 -18.64
CA SER A 84 3.62 -5.95 -18.79
C SER A 84 2.13 -5.68 -18.59
N GLU A 85 1.31 -6.70 -18.33
CA GLU A 85 -0.15 -6.56 -18.36
C GLU A 85 -0.67 -5.48 -17.39
N VAL A 86 -0.25 -5.53 -16.12
CA VAL A 86 -0.63 -4.53 -15.11
C VAL A 86 -0.04 -3.16 -15.45
N PHE A 87 1.21 -3.10 -15.91
CA PHE A 87 1.85 -1.86 -16.32
C PHE A 87 1.07 -1.15 -17.43
N GLU A 88 0.71 -1.87 -18.51
CA GLU A 88 -0.05 -1.32 -19.61
C GLU A 88 -1.46 -0.89 -19.17
N TYR A 89 -2.10 -1.68 -18.30
CA TYR A 89 -3.40 -1.33 -17.74
C TYR A 89 -3.34 -0.02 -16.93
N LEU A 90 -2.36 0.14 -16.05
CA LEU A 90 -2.18 1.37 -15.27
C LEU A 90 -1.91 2.58 -16.17
N LYS A 91 -1.00 2.44 -17.14
CA LYS A 91 -0.69 3.52 -18.10
C LYS A 91 -1.90 3.93 -18.95
N LYS A 92 -2.65 2.98 -19.47
CA LYS A 92 -3.88 3.23 -20.24
C LYS A 92 -4.91 4.02 -19.43
N ASN A 93 -4.91 3.87 -18.11
CA ASN A 93 -5.80 4.60 -17.20
C ASN A 93 -5.14 5.84 -16.58
N ASN A 94 -4.08 6.39 -17.20
CA ASN A 94 -3.39 7.63 -16.79
C ASN A 94 -2.77 7.58 -15.39
N ILE A 95 -2.47 6.40 -14.85
CA ILE A 95 -1.70 6.29 -13.62
C ILE A 95 -0.23 6.62 -13.91
N LYS A 96 0.38 7.44 -13.06
CA LYS A 96 1.82 7.71 -13.14
C LYS A 96 2.61 6.45 -12.77
N VAL A 97 3.30 5.85 -13.74
CA VAL A 97 4.18 4.72 -13.50
C VAL A 97 5.63 5.12 -13.79
N VAL A 98 6.52 4.83 -12.84
CA VAL A 98 7.97 5.03 -12.93
C VAL A 98 8.64 3.67 -13.06
N LEU A 99 9.41 3.46 -14.13
CA LEU A 99 10.20 2.25 -14.33
C LEU A 99 11.60 2.45 -13.74
N VAL A 100 11.90 1.75 -12.66
CA VAL A 100 13.20 1.79 -11.99
C VAL A 100 14.16 0.86 -12.73
N LYS A 101 15.29 1.40 -13.24
CA LYS A 101 16.24 0.65 -14.08
C LYS A 101 17.11 -0.30 -13.27
N ASP A 102 17.55 0.12 -12.10
CA ASP A 102 18.28 -0.73 -11.15
C ASP A 102 17.31 -1.70 -10.48
N LYS A 103 17.83 -2.84 -10.00
CA LYS A 103 16.97 -3.84 -9.34
C LYS A 103 16.25 -3.27 -8.14
N MET A 104 14.97 -2.98 -8.31
CA MET A 104 14.09 -2.45 -7.28
C MET A 104 13.28 -3.60 -6.66
N HIS A 105 13.78 -4.19 -5.56
CA HIS A 105 13.17 -5.38 -4.93
C HIS A 105 12.23 -5.03 -3.76
N LEU A 106 11.65 -3.83 -3.77
CA LEU A 106 10.69 -3.38 -2.74
C LEU A 106 9.31 -4.00 -2.92
N LYS A 107 8.60 -4.11 -1.81
CA LYS A 107 7.20 -4.46 -1.73
C LYS A 107 6.57 -3.55 -0.67
N VAL A 108 6.20 -2.35 -1.09
CA VAL A 108 5.72 -1.27 -0.22
C VAL A 108 4.56 -0.55 -0.87
N ALA A 109 3.53 -0.26 -0.09
CA ALA A 109 2.49 0.69 -0.42
C ALA A 109 2.32 1.69 0.72
N LEU A 110 2.24 2.97 0.40
CA LEU A 110 2.02 4.06 1.35
C LEU A 110 0.72 4.76 0.98
N ILE A 111 -0.18 4.91 1.94
CA ILE A 111 -1.53 5.43 1.71
C ILE A 111 -1.76 6.64 2.60
N ASP A 112 -2.08 7.78 1.99
CA ASP A 112 -2.43 9.06 2.63
C ASP A 112 -1.41 9.57 3.66
N SER A 113 -0.14 9.15 3.57
CA SER A 113 0.87 9.41 4.61
C SER A 113 0.44 8.95 6.01
N LYS A 114 -0.45 7.98 6.09
CA LYS A 114 -1.01 7.44 7.34
C LYS A 114 -0.74 5.96 7.53
N VAL A 115 -0.77 5.19 6.45
CA VAL A 115 -0.61 3.73 6.48
C VAL A 115 0.55 3.32 5.59
N ALA A 116 1.44 2.48 6.12
CA ALA A 116 2.47 1.78 5.38
C ALA A 116 2.16 0.28 5.38
N ILE A 117 2.09 -0.32 4.20
CA ILE A 117 1.94 -1.76 3.99
C ILE A 117 3.21 -2.24 3.30
N PHE A 118 3.97 -3.12 3.94
CA PHE A 118 5.26 -3.58 3.41
C PHE A 118 5.62 -4.97 3.94
N GLY A 119 6.54 -5.64 3.27
CA GLY A 119 6.99 -6.96 3.69
C GLY A 119 7.76 -7.70 2.60
N SER A 120 7.66 -9.01 2.60
CA SER A 120 8.28 -9.85 1.58
C SER A 120 7.38 -10.11 0.36
N THR A 121 6.08 -9.85 0.50
CA THR A 121 5.01 -10.27 -0.43
C THR A 121 4.93 -9.39 -1.66
N ASN A 122 5.15 -9.96 -2.85
CA ASN A 122 4.81 -9.33 -4.11
C ASN A 122 3.28 -9.24 -4.28
N TRP A 123 2.82 -8.33 -5.13
CA TRP A 123 1.40 -8.27 -5.47
C TRP A 123 1.08 -9.21 -6.64
N THR A 124 1.21 -10.50 -6.36
CA THR A 124 0.89 -11.61 -7.28
C THR A 124 -0.05 -12.60 -6.59
N LYS A 125 -0.84 -13.34 -7.35
CA LYS A 125 -1.71 -14.39 -6.79
C LYS A 125 -0.90 -15.41 -5.99
N GLU A 126 0.17 -15.91 -6.58
CA GLU A 126 1.08 -16.90 -5.98
C GLU A 126 1.61 -16.44 -4.60
N SER A 127 2.05 -15.17 -4.49
CA SER A 127 2.57 -14.64 -3.22
C SER A 127 1.53 -14.61 -2.09
N PHE A 128 0.25 -14.39 -2.42
CA PHE A 128 -0.82 -14.36 -1.42
C PHE A 128 -1.37 -15.73 -1.05
N GLU A 129 -1.36 -16.68 -2.00
CA GLU A 129 -2.10 -17.94 -1.86
C GLU A 129 -1.22 -19.18 -1.66
N GLU A 130 0.07 -19.10 -2.03
CA GLU A 130 0.94 -20.27 -2.06
C GLU A 130 2.23 -20.10 -1.26
N ASN A 131 2.83 -18.89 -1.25
CA ASN A 131 4.14 -18.66 -0.65
C ASN A 131 4.07 -18.39 0.86
N TYR A 132 5.12 -18.80 1.58
CA TYR A 132 5.36 -18.34 2.94
C TYR A 132 5.92 -16.92 2.91
N GLU A 133 5.09 -15.95 3.23
CA GLU A 133 5.40 -14.53 3.19
C GLU A 133 4.91 -13.84 4.46
N LEU A 134 5.36 -12.62 4.67
CA LEU A 134 4.81 -11.75 5.71
C LEU A 134 4.48 -10.36 5.15
N VAL A 135 3.43 -9.77 5.69
CA VAL A 135 3.03 -8.39 5.42
C VAL A 135 2.88 -7.65 6.73
N TYR A 136 3.49 -6.48 6.81
CA TYR A 136 3.34 -5.52 7.88
C TYR A 136 2.40 -4.41 7.46
N LEU A 137 1.40 -4.11 8.29
CA LEU A 137 0.61 -2.90 8.21
C LEU A 137 0.94 -2.03 9.41
N ARG A 138 1.34 -0.77 9.16
CA ARG A 138 1.85 0.12 10.20
C ARG A 138 1.42 1.56 9.98
N GLU A 139 0.97 2.20 11.07
CA GLU A 139 0.52 3.60 11.08
C GLU A 139 1.51 4.55 11.78
N LYS A 140 2.75 4.09 12.06
CA LYS A 140 3.74 4.92 12.74
C LYS A 140 4.34 5.96 11.80
N LYS A 141 4.13 7.25 12.11
CA LYS A 141 4.56 8.41 11.33
C LYS A 141 6.02 8.34 10.88
N LYS A 142 6.97 8.07 11.79
CA LYS A 142 8.40 7.96 11.46
C LYS A 142 8.70 6.90 10.41
N THR A 143 8.03 5.74 10.47
CA THR A 143 8.19 4.67 9.47
C THR A 143 7.71 5.15 8.10
N ILE A 144 6.56 5.79 8.05
CA ILE A 144 5.94 6.30 6.81
C ILE A 144 6.82 7.38 6.20
N GLU A 145 7.30 8.34 6.97
CA GLU A 145 8.19 9.42 6.51
C GLU A 145 9.49 8.86 5.92
N THR A 146 10.11 7.89 6.60
CA THR A 146 11.33 7.23 6.12
C THR A 146 11.10 6.53 4.78
N LEU A 147 10.04 5.73 4.67
CA LEU A 147 9.71 5.02 3.44
C LEU A 147 9.31 5.99 2.31
N THR A 148 8.55 7.04 2.61
CA THR A 148 8.15 8.06 1.63
C THR A 148 9.36 8.76 1.04
N THR A 149 10.30 9.20 1.88
CA THR A 149 11.53 9.87 1.43
C THR A 149 12.34 8.95 0.52
N PHE A 150 12.47 7.68 0.90
CA PHE A 150 13.22 6.71 0.10
C PHE A 150 12.54 6.41 -1.24
N ILE A 151 11.24 6.13 -1.25
CA ILE A 151 10.51 5.81 -2.49
C ILE A 151 10.50 7.00 -3.45
N LYS A 152 10.38 8.23 -2.96
CA LYS A 152 10.40 9.44 -3.81
C LYS A 152 11.79 9.76 -4.39
N SER A 153 12.85 9.09 -3.91
CA SER A 153 14.20 9.21 -4.46
C SER A 153 14.52 8.20 -5.59
N LEU A 154 13.62 7.24 -5.84
CA LEU A 154 13.72 6.29 -6.95
C LEU A 154 13.42 6.95 -8.29
#